data_d384064b849efb117e4bf6eb08c4d67b
#
_entry.id   d384064b849efb117e4bf6eb08c4d67b
#
_cell.length_a   1.000
_cell.length_b   1.000
_cell.length_c   1.000
_cell.angle_alpha   90.00
_cell.angle_beta   90.00
_cell.angle_gamma   90.00
#
_symmetry.space_group_name_H-M   'P 1'
#
loop_
_entity.id
_entity.type
_entity.pdbx_description
1 polymer ?
#
loop_
_entity_poly.entity_id
_entity_poly.type
_entity_poly.pdbx_seq_one_letter_code
_entity_poly.pdbx_strand_id
1 'polypeptide(L)'
;MNSQFSGINPAFYACYDESGNVSAERTEALALHLLKEGVQGLYVGGSSGECIYLDVDERMKTIEAVMRAVGGKMKVICHVACNNTRDSQKLAAHAESLGVDAIAAIPPIYFHLPADAIAAYWNDISTAAPKTPFIIYNIPQLAGVALTLPLLKKMLQNPNVIGVKNSSMPTQDIQIFKTAGGPSFTDAAMPRLFLKAEQLLQKGDFAGAQRVQYQVNDIITALCSGKGNMYAVIKGVLAARCGVECGGVRKPLMNLTDADKQVVAHCCELIDAAYAREELA
;
A
#
# COMPACT_ATOMS: atom_id res chain seq x y z
N MET A 1 -4.41 -12.25 -18.08
CA MET A 1 -4.25 -11.41 -16.88
C MET A 1 -2.99 -11.85 -16.17
N ASN A 2 -2.17 -10.90 -15.73
CA ASN A 2 -0.94 -11.25 -15.01
C ASN A 2 -1.33 -11.71 -13.60
N SER A 3 -1.44 -13.03 -13.39
CA SER A 3 -1.93 -13.63 -12.14
C SER A 3 -0.95 -13.52 -10.98
N GLN A 4 0.29 -13.10 -11.25
CA GLN A 4 1.36 -13.12 -10.24
C GLN A 4 1.16 -12.11 -9.08
N PHE A 5 0.31 -11.10 -9.24
CA PHE A 5 -0.04 -10.12 -8.20
C PHE A 5 -1.49 -10.26 -7.73
N SER A 6 -2.15 -11.39 -8.03
CA SER A 6 -3.49 -11.68 -7.51
C SER A 6 -3.45 -11.89 -6.00
N GLY A 7 -4.57 -11.59 -5.33
CA GLY A 7 -4.73 -11.74 -3.90
C GLY A 7 -4.50 -10.42 -3.13
N ILE A 8 -4.35 -10.53 -1.83
CA ILE A 8 -4.26 -9.40 -0.91
C ILE A 8 -2.80 -8.94 -0.78
N ASN A 9 -2.56 -7.68 -1.15
CA ASN A 9 -1.25 -7.03 -1.09
C ASN A 9 -1.38 -5.75 -0.24
N PRO A 10 -1.30 -5.84 1.11
CA PRO A 10 -1.48 -4.70 1.99
C PRO A 10 -0.49 -3.57 1.73
N ALA A 11 -0.95 -2.33 1.93
CA ALA A 11 -0.07 -1.19 2.03
C ALA A 11 0.77 -1.28 3.30
N PHE A 12 2.08 -1.18 3.13
CA PHE A 12 3.06 -1.33 4.20
C PHE A 12 3.30 0.00 4.92
N TYR A 13 3.27 -0.02 6.25
CA TYR A 13 3.47 1.18 7.07
C TYR A 13 4.95 1.47 7.29
N ALA A 14 5.31 2.77 7.34
CA ALA A 14 6.64 3.18 7.77
C ALA A 14 6.84 2.80 9.25
N CYS A 15 8.03 2.30 9.58
CA CYS A 15 8.37 1.89 10.94
C CYS A 15 9.53 2.74 11.47
N TYR A 16 9.34 3.33 12.64
CA TYR A 16 10.29 4.24 13.26
C TYR A 16 10.73 3.77 14.64
N ASP A 17 11.97 4.12 15.02
CA ASP A 17 12.48 4.00 16.38
C ASP A 17 11.93 5.14 17.28
N GLU A 18 12.35 5.17 18.52
CA GLU A 18 11.98 6.18 19.53
C GLU A 18 12.47 7.59 19.16
N SER A 19 13.51 7.68 18.35
CA SER A 19 14.08 8.94 17.86
C SER A 19 13.41 9.43 16.57
N GLY A 20 12.49 8.63 15.98
CA GLY A 20 11.80 8.93 14.72
C GLY A 20 12.62 8.60 13.47
N ASN A 21 13.72 7.85 13.59
CA ASN A 21 14.45 7.32 12.44
C ASN A 21 13.79 6.05 11.91
N VAL A 22 13.96 5.75 10.63
CA VAL A 22 13.51 4.48 10.05
C VAL A 22 14.21 3.32 10.76
N SER A 23 13.42 2.43 11.37
CA SER A 23 13.87 1.23 12.06
C SER A 23 13.81 0.01 11.15
N ALA A 24 14.95 -0.53 10.78
CA ALA A 24 15.05 -1.76 10.01
C ALA A 24 14.44 -2.95 10.77
N GLU A 25 14.72 -3.07 12.07
CA GLU A 25 14.20 -4.14 12.93
C GLU A 25 12.67 -4.17 12.97
N ARG A 26 12.04 -3.02 13.22
CA ARG A 26 10.56 -2.90 13.24
C ARG A 26 9.95 -3.11 11.86
N THR A 27 10.66 -2.68 10.81
CA THR A 27 10.25 -2.93 9.42
C THR A 27 10.26 -4.42 9.11
N GLU A 28 11.31 -5.13 9.48
CA GLU A 28 11.39 -6.58 9.32
C GLU A 28 10.32 -7.32 10.13
N ALA A 29 10.08 -6.90 11.38
CA ALA A 29 9.05 -7.47 12.25
C ALA A 29 7.66 -7.35 11.65
N LEU A 30 7.32 -6.16 11.11
CA LEU A 30 6.03 -5.95 10.42
C LEU A 30 5.93 -6.82 9.15
N ALA A 31 6.99 -6.91 8.35
CA ALA A 31 6.98 -7.71 7.13
C ALA A 31 6.78 -9.21 7.44
N LEU A 32 7.48 -9.74 8.46
CA LEU A 32 7.33 -11.13 8.92
C LEU A 32 5.93 -11.39 9.52
N HIS A 33 5.36 -10.43 10.25
CA HIS A 33 3.99 -10.54 10.73
C HIS A 33 3.01 -10.68 9.56
N LEU A 34 3.08 -9.82 8.54
CA LEU A 34 2.19 -9.89 7.39
C LEU A 34 2.38 -11.17 6.56
N LEU A 35 3.61 -11.67 6.44
CA LEU A 35 3.88 -12.99 5.86
C LEU A 35 3.16 -14.10 6.63
N LYS A 36 3.20 -14.08 7.97
CA LYS A 36 2.50 -15.03 8.85
C LYS A 36 0.98 -14.93 8.72
N GLU A 37 0.45 -13.73 8.47
CA GLU A 37 -0.97 -13.49 8.22
C GLU A 37 -1.46 -14.09 6.88
N GLY A 38 -0.57 -14.57 6.02
CA GLY A 38 -0.91 -15.28 4.78
C GLY A 38 -1.24 -14.39 3.59
N VAL A 39 -0.84 -13.11 3.62
CA VAL A 39 -1.02 -12.22 2.46
C VAL A 39 -0.08 -12.59 1.32
N GLN A 40 -0.49 -12.29 0.08
CA GLN A 40 0.24 -12.69 -1.13
C GLN A 40 1.40 -11.76 -1.48
N GLY A 41 1.35 -10.52 -1.03
CA GLY A 41 2.42 -9.55 -1.29
C GLY A 41 2.35 -8.34 -0.39
N LEU A 42 3.27 -7.39 -0.59
CA LEU A 42 3.34 -6.11 0.12
C LEU A 42 3.47 -4.96 -0.87
N TYR A 43 2.78 -3.85 -0.61
CA TYR A 43 2.97 -2.59 -1.31
C TYR A 43 3.74 -1.62 -0.41
N VAL A 44 5.04 -1.47 -0.65
CA VAL A 44 5.99 -0.79 0.24
C VAL A 44 6.28 0.63 -0.22
N GLY A 45 6.35 1.57 0.72
CA GLY A 45 6.78 2.95 0.47
C GLY A 45 5.75 3.82 -0.25
N GLY A 46 4.45 3.46 -0.21
CA GLY A 46 3.36 4.32 -0.69
C GLY A 46 2.91 5.35 0.35
N SER A 47 1.63 5.77 0.27
CA SER A 47 1.06 6.76 1.20
C SER A 47 1.09 6.28 2.66
N SER A 48 0.74 5.02 2.91
CA SER A 48 0.82 4.39 4.24
C SER A 48 2.26 4.23 4.74
N GLY A 49 3.22 4.16 3.81
CA GLY A 49 4.66 4.18 4.08
C GLY A 49 5.21 5.61 4.22
N GLU A 50 4.35 6.61 4.31
CA GLU A 50 4.70 8.01 4.56
C GLU A 50 5.75 8.58 3.59
N CYS A 51 5.75 8.09 2.34
CA CYS A 51 6.82 8.32 1.35
C CYS A 51 7.17 9.80 1.10
N ILE A 52 6.21 10.71 1.30
CA ILE A 52 6.42 12.14 1.09
C ILE A 52 7.23 12.79 2.23
N TYR A 53 7.30 12.13 3.39
CA TYR A 53 8.03 12.62 4.57
C TYR A 53 9.36 11.89 4.80
N LEU A 54 9.71 10.95 3.94
CA LEU A 54 10.96 10.21 3.95
C LEU A 54 11.90 10.71 2.86
N ASP A 55 13.17 10.83 3.18
CA ASP A 55 14.21 11.04 2.16
C ASP A 55 14.50 9.76 1.38
N VAL A 56 15.33 9.89 0.33
CA VAL A 56 15.66 8.79 -0.56
C VAL A 56 16.37 7.65 0.18
N ASP A 57 17.30 7.99 1.09
CA ASP A 57 18.09 7.00 1.79
C ASP A 57 17.25 6.24 2.83
N GLU A 58 16.30 6.91 3.49
CA GLU A 58 15.34 6.29 4.39
C GLU A 58 14.40 5.32 3.65
N ARG A 59 13.97 5.69 2.44
CA ARG A 59 13.16 4.82 1.59
C ARG A 59 13.95 3.60 1.10
N MET A 60 15.24 3.76 0.79
CA MET A 60 16.14 2.66 0.47
C MET A 60 16.30 1.71 1.66
N LYS A 61 16.57 2.22 2.86
CA LYS A 61 16.63 1.41 4.09
C LYS A 61 15.37 0.60 4.35
N THR A 62 14.21 1.22 4.10
CA THR A 62 12.91 0.55 4.28
C THR A 62 12.76 -0.65 3.35
N ILE A 63 13.00 -0.47 2.04
CA ILE A 63 12.85 -1.57 1.08
C ILE A 63 13.92 -2.65 1.28
N GLU A 64 15.15 -2.29 1.66
CA GLU A 64 16.20 -3.25 2.02
C GLU A 64 15.78 -4.14 3.19
N ALA A 65 15.21 -3.55 4.26
CA ALA A 65 14.73 -4.29 5.40
C ALA A 65 13.59 -5.26 5.02
N VAL A 66 12.62 -4.79 4.23
CA VAL A 66 11.53 -5.64 3.73
C VAL A 66 12.09 -6.80 2.90
N MET A 67 13.01 -6.53 1.96
CA MET A 67 13.58 -7.58 1.10
C MET A 67 14.43 -8.58 1.88
N ARG A 68 15.15 -8.17 2.93
CA ARG A 68 15.84 -9.11 3.83
C ARG A 68 14.88 -10.06 4.54
N ALA A 69 13.73 -9.54 4.97
CA ALA A 69 12.75 -10.32 5.74
C ALA A 69 11.95 -11.29 4.87
N VAL A 70 11.44 -10.81 3.74
CA VAL A 70 10.42 -11.53 2.96
C VAL A 70 10.73 -11.66 1.46
N GLY A 71 11.85 -11.16 0.97
CA GLY A 71 12.26 -11.30 -0.42
C GLY A 71 12.27 -12.77 -0.87
N GLY A 72 11.64 -13.06 -2.01
CA GLY A 72 11.47 -14.42 -2.53
C GLY A 72 10.44 -15.30 -1.80
N LYS A 73 9.87 -14.83 -0.67
CA LYS A 73 8.82 -15.55 0.08
C LYS A 73 7.42 -15.06 -0.22
N MET A 74 7.29 -13.81 -0.63
CA MET A 74 6.04 -13.17 -1.05
C MET A 74 6.35 -12.07 -2.06
N LYS A 75 5.31 -11.56 -2.74
CA LYS A 75 5.48 -10.49 -3.72
C LYS A 75 5.76 -9.16 -3.05
N VAL A 76 6.74 -8.41 -3.58
CA VAL A 76 7.08 -7.07 -3.06
C VAL A 76 6.97 -6.06 -4.20
N ILE A 77 6.04 -5.10 -4.04
CA ILE A 77 5.84 -3.96 -4.94
C ILE A 77 6.43 -2.73 -4.24
N CYS A 78 7.45 -2.11 -4.83
CA CYS A 78 8.11 -0.93 -4.27
C CYS A 78 7.60 0.35 -4.93
N HIS A 79 7.02 1.25 -4.16
CA HIS A 79 6.68 2.58 -4.63
C HIS A 79 7.92 3.46 -4.66
N VAL A 80 8.24 4.04 -5.83
CA VAL A 80 9.50 4.74 -6.09
C VAL A 80 9.33 6.21 -6.47
N ALA A 81 8.07 6.72 -6.50
CA ALA A 81 7.82 8.10 -6.89
C ALA A 81 8.39 9.12 -5.89
N CYS A 82 9.07 10.12 -6.41
CA CYS A 82 9.42 11.40 -5.80
C CYS A 82 8.90 12.54 -6.66
N ASN A 83 8.91 13.78 -6.15
CA ASN A 83 8.50 14.94 -6.95
C ASN A 83 9.50 15.31 -8.06
N ASN A 84 10.67 14.71 -8.07
CA ASN A 84 11.65 14.88 -9.15
C ASN A 84 11.99 13.52 -9.77
N THR A 85 12.27 13.53 -11.07
CA THR A 85 12.55 12.33 -11.87
C THR A 85 13.83 11.64 -11.41
N ARG A 86 14.89 12.38 -11.10
CA ARG A 86 16.20 11.83 -10.74
C ARG A 86 16.15 10.96 -9.48
N ASP A 87 15.48 11.41 -8.43
CA ASP A 87 15.36 10.65 -7.19
C ASP A 87 14.45 9.44 -7.36
N SER A 88 13.40 9.56 -8.18
CA SER A 88 12.55 8.44 -8.56
C SER A 88 13.30 7.36 -9.33
N GLN A 89 14.16 7.75 -10.27
CA GLN A 89 15.04 6.84 -11.01
C GLN A 89 16.06 6.17 -10.08
N LYS A 90 16.64 6.91 -9.13
CA LYS A 90 17.56 6.37 -8.13
C LYS A 90 16.88 5.27 -7.29
N LEU A 91 15.66 5.52 -6.82
CA LEU A 91 14.87 4.54 -6.09
C LEU A 91 14.47 3.33 -6.94
N ALA A 92 14.11 3.55 -8.21
CA ALA A 92 13.74 2.47 -9.13
C ALA A 92 14.92 1.53 -9.42
N ALA A 93 16.08 2.08 -9.75
CA ALA A 93 17.29 1.30 -9.96
C ALA A 93 17.72 0.52 -8.71
N HIS A 94 17.60 1.14 -7.52
CA HIS A 94 17.87 0.48 -6.26
C HIS A 94 16.90 -0.68 -6.00
N ALA A 95 15.59 -0.46 -6.17
CA ALA A 95 14.58 -1.49 -6.01
C ALA A 95 14.81 -2.68 -6.97
N GLU A 96 15.15 -2.41 -8.22
CA GLU A 96 15.54 -3.46 -9.19
C GLU A 96 16.76 -4.25 -8.71
N SER A 97 17.78 -3.57 -8.18
CA SER A 97 18.99 -4.24 -7.69
C SER A 97 18.74 -5.20 -6.52
N LEU A 98 17.68 -4.95 -5.75
CA LEU A 98 17.22 -5.82 -4.65
C LEU A 98 16.31 -6.96 -5.13
N GLY A 99 15.90 -6.96 -6.40
CA GLY A 99 15.03 -7.99 -6.96
C GLY A 99 13.57 -7.90 -6.52
N VAL A 100 13.02 -6.69 -6.34
CA VAL A 100 11.58 -6.53 -6.10
C VAL A 100 10.76 -7.04 -7.28
N ASP A 101 9.53 -7.50 -7.04
CA ASP A 101 8.68 -8.08 -8.09
C ASP A 101 8.06 -7.04 -9.02
N ALA A 102 7.86 -5.80 -8.52
CA ALA A 102 7.43 -4.66 -9.33
C ALA A 102 7.81 -3.35 -8.66
N ILE A 103 7.90 -2.29 -9.45
CA ILE A 103 7.93 -0.91 -8.98
C ILE A 103 6.61 -0.21 -9.28
N ALA A 104 6.28 0.82 -8.49
CA ALA A 104 5.06 1.60 -8.70
C ALA A 104 5.31 3.10 -8.48
N ALA A 105 4.53 3.96 -9.15
CA ALA A 105 4.67 5.41 -8.99
C ALA A 105 3.33 6.14 -9.11
N ILE A 106 3.07 7.10 -8.19
CA ILE A 106 2.10 8.18 -8.39
C ILE A 106 2.68 9.20 -9.37
N PRO A 107 1.85 10.08 -9.99
CA PRO A 107 2.39 11.26 -10.66
C PRO A 107 3.05 12.21 -9.64
N PRO A 108 3.94 13.12 -10.08
CA PRO A 108 4.44 14.18 -9.21
C PRO A 108 3.29 15.00 -8.62
N ILE A 109 3.39 15.33 -7.34
CA ILE A 109 2.38 16.09 -6.61
C ILE A 109 2.70 17.58 -6.59
N TYR A 110 1.74 18.42 -6.19
CA TYR A 110 1.77 19.87 -6.08
C TYR A 110 1.45 20.57 -7.40
N PHE A 111 2.19 20.34 -8.49
CA PHE A 111 1.83 20.86 -9.80
C PHE A 111 0.96 19.85 -10.56
N HIS A 112 -0.17 20.29 -11.09
CA HIS A 112 -1.04 19.49 -11.95
C HIS A 112 -0.42 19.42 -13.36
N LEU A 113 0.48 18.47 -13.54
CA LEU A 113 1.20 18.31 -14.80
C LEU A 113 0.28 17.80 -15.93
N PRO A 114 0.54 18.19 -17.18
CA PRO A 114 -0.17 17.62 -18.33
C PRO A 114 0.18 16.13 -18.53
N ALA A 115 -0.74 15.40 -19.16
CA ALA A 115 -0.63 13.95 -19.36
C ALA A 115 0.70 13.52 -20.01
N ASP A 116 1.22 14.31 -20.96
CA ASP A 116 2.48 14.01 -21.63
C ASP A 116 3.69 14.10 -20.70
N ALA A 117 3.72 15.08 -19.79
CA ALA A 117 4.78 15.21 -18.80
C ALA A 117 4.71 14.06 -17.75
N ILE A 118 3.51 13.66 -17.35
CA ILE A 118 3.31 12.51 -16.45
C ILE A 118 3.77 11.22 -17.14
N ALA A 119 3.41 11.01 -18.41
CA ALA A 119 3.84 9.85 -19.16
C ALA A 119 5.38 9.81 -19.32
N ALA A 120 6.02 10.95 -19.63
CA ALA A 120 7.47 11.05 -19.69
C ALA A 120 8.11 10.68 -18.35
N TYR A 121 7.63 11.25 -17.24
CA TYR A 121 8.11 10.95 -15.87
C TYR A 121 8.02 9.44 -15.54
N TRP A 122 6.88 8.79 -15.81
CA TRP A 122 6.73 7.36 -15.54
C TRP A 122 7.61 6.49 -16.45
N ASN A 123 7.79 6.87 -17.71
CA ASN A 123 8.69 6.17 -18.63
C ASN A 123 10.15 6.32 -18.21
N ASP A 124 10.57 7.49 -17.76
CA ASP A 124 11.92 7.72 -17.23
C ASP A 124 12.21 6.84 -16.00
N ILE A 125 11.23 6.68 -15.11
CA ILE A 125 11.34 5.76 -13.96
C ILE A 125 11.46 4.31 -14.44
N SER A 126 10.59 3.88 -15.35
CA SER A 126 10.60 2.52 -15.92
C SER A 126 11.92 2.21 -16.62
N THR A 127 12.51 3.19 -17.30
CA THR A 127 13.81 3.04 -17.98
C THR A 127 14.96 2.84 -16.99
N ALA A 128 14.86 3.38 -15.77
CA ALA A 128 15.87 3.18 -14.73
C ALA A 128 15.82 1.79 -14.09
N ALA A 129 14.73 1.03 -14.30
CA ALA A 129 14.52 -0.34 -13.82
C ALA A 129 13.96 -1.21 -14.97
N PRO A 130 14.74 -1.46 -16.03
CA PRO A 130 14.23 -2.01 -17.29
C PRO A 130 13.77 -3.49 -17.18
N LYS A 131 14.22 -4.21 -16.16
CA LYS A 131 13.86 -5.62 -15.93
C LYS A 131 12.69 -5.79 -14.95
N THR A 132 12.26 -4.69 -14.31
CA THR A 132 11.25 -4.71 -13.26
C THR A 132 9.91 -4.19 -13.79
N PRO A 133 8.82 -4.95 -13.66
CA PRO A 133 7.48 -4.51 -14.04
C PRO A 133 7.08 -3.19 -13.35
N PHE A 134 6.35 -2.34 -14.07
CA PHE A 134 5.90 -1.03 -13.59
C PHE A 134 4.37 -1.01 -13.38
N ILE A 135 3.93 -0.51 -12.24
CA ILE A 135 2.52 -0.35 -11.88
C ILE A 135 2.22 1.15 -11.71
N ILE A 136 1.24 1.66 -12.44
CA ILE A 136 0.75 3.03 -12.25
C ILE A 136 -0.04 3.10 -10.95
N TYR A 137 0.26 4.06 -10.07
CA TYR A 137 -0.54 4.28 -8.87
C TYR A 137 -1.46 5.49 -9.07
N ASN A 138 -2.76 5.23 -9.18
CA ASN A 138 -3.82 6.24 -9.30
C ASN A 138 -4.46 6.52 -7.94
N ILE A 139 -4.19 7.70 -7.38
CA ILE A 139 -4.77 8.20 -6.12
C ILE A 139 -5.03 9.70 -6.23
N PRO A 140 -6.01 10.13 -7.03
CA PRO A 140 -6.20 11.52 -7.40
C PRO A 140 -6.47 12.45 -6.22
N GLN A 141 -7.10 11.97 -5.14
CA GLN A 141 -7.37 12.76 -3.94
C GLN A 141 -6.09 13.19 -3.19
N LEU A 142 -4.97 12.49 -3.37
CA LEU A 142 -3.67 12.86 -2.79
C LEU A 142 -2.70 13.39 -3.84
N ALA A 143 -2.75 12.85 -5.06
CA ALA A 143 -1.86 13.26 -6.13
C ALA A 143 -2.31 14.52 -6.87
N GLY A 144 -3.58 14.91 -6.73
CA GLY A 144 -4.16 16.07 -7.42
C GLY A 144 -4.44 15.86 -8.91
N VAL A 145 -4.04 14.71 -9.47
CA VAL A 145 -4.25 14.34 -10.89
C VAL A 145 -4.81 12.94 -10.97
N ALA A 146 -5.86 12.76 -11.76
CA ALA A 146 -6.46 11.45 -12.02
C ALA A 146 -5.85 10.80 -13.27
N LEU A 147 -5.68 9.47 -13.24
CA LEU A 147 -5.36 8.69 -14.41
C LEU A 147 -6.56 8.70 -15.38
N THR A 148 -6.34 9.23 -16.57
CA THR A 148 -7.34 9.19 -17.63
C THR A 148 -7.13 8.01 -18.55
N LEU A 149 -8.18 7.57 -19.26
CA LEU A 149 -8.07 6.47 -20.21
C LEU A 149 -7.08 6.75 -21.36
N PRO A 150 -7.01 7.97 -21.93
CA PRO A 150 -5.95 8.29 -22.92
C PRO A 150 -4.54 8.17 -22.35
N LEU A 151 -4.30 8.65 -21.13
CA LEU A 151 -2.99 8.52 -20.47
C LEU A 151 -2.65 7.05 -20.20
N LEU A 152 -3.59 6.24 -19.71
CA LEU A 152 -3.38 4.81 -19.52
C LEU A 152 -3.03 4.12 -20.85
N LYS A 153 -3.79 4.37 -21.93
CA LYS A 153 -3.49 3.79 -23.27
C LYS A 153 -2.11 4.19 -23.79
N LYS A 154 -1.68 5.41 -23.50
CA LYS A 154 -0.33 5.88 -23.83
C LYS A 154 0.73 5.09 -23.04
N MET A 155 0.53 4.90 -21.74
CA MET A 155 1.45 4.16 -20.87
C MET A 155 1.51 2.66 -21.20
N LEU A 156 0.41 2.05 -21.65
CA LEU A 156 0.38 0.64 -22.07
C LEU A 156 1.19 0.37 -23.37
N GLN A 157 1.72 1.40 -24.05
CA GLN A 157 2.71 1.22 -25.10
C GLN A 157 4.09 0.84 -24.56
N ASN A 158 4.35 1.10 -23.27
CA ASN A 158 5.54 0.63 -22.58
C ASN A 158 5.29 -0.81 -22.09
N PRO A 159 6.06 -1.81 -22.59
CA PRO A 159 5.82 -3.22 -22.25
C PRO A 159 6.04 -3.56 -20.76
N ASN A 160 6.77 -2.71 -20.04
CA ASN A 160 6.97 -2.89 -18.60
C ASN A 160 5.75 -2.47 -17.77
N VAL A 161 4.82 -1.69 -18.33
CA VAL A 161 3.59 -1.30 -17.63
C VAL A 161 2.61 -2.45 -17.59
N ILE A 162 2.44 -3.04 -16.41
CA ILE A 162 1.64 -4.26 -16.23
C ILE A 162 0.28 -4.02 -15.58
N GLY A 163 0.01 -2.83 -15.06
CA GLY A 163 -1.27 -2.57 -14.40
C GLY A 163 -1.38 -1.24 -13.68
N VAL A 164 -2.49 -1.10 -12.96
CA VAL A 164 -2.86 0.09 -12.20
C VAL A 164 -3.20 -0.33 -10.77
N LYS A 165 -2.54 0.28 -9.77
CA LYS A 165 -3.06 0.31 -8.40
C LYS A 165 -4.05 1.48 -8.33
N ASN A 166 -5.34 1.16 -8.18
CA ASN A 166 -6.38 2.19 -8.17
C ASN A 166 -6.92 2.44 -6.76
N SER A 167 -6.77 3.67 -6.30
CA SER A 167 -7.32 4.19 -5.04
C SER A 167 -8.20 5.42 -5.29
N SER A 168 -8.78 5.55 -6.51
CA SER A 168 -9.76 6.58 -6.79
C SER A 168 -11.10 6.27 -6.10
N MET A 169 -11.89 7.32 -5.82
CA MET A 169 -13.21 7.16 -5.20
C MET A 169 -14.25 6.52 -6.14
N PRO A 170 -14.29 6.82 -7.46
CA PRO A 170 -15.21 6.17 -8.38
C PRO A 170 -14.85 4.69 -8.57
N THR A 171 -15.69 3.77 -8.08
CA THR A 171 -15.45 2.31 -8.21
C THR A 171 -15.49 1.81 -9.65
N GLN A 172 -16.22 2.49 -10.54
CA GLN A 172 -16.24 2.18 -11.97
C GLN A 172 -14.87 2.31 -12.65
N ASP A 173 -13.94 3.10 -12.11
CA ASP A 173 -12.57 3.21 -12.61
C ASP A 173 -11.87 1.85 -12.64
N ILE A 174 -12.16 0.97 -11.70
CA ILE A 174 -11.61 -0.39 -11.63
C ILE A 174 -11.98 -1.16 -12.90
N GLN A 175 -13.26 -1.10 -13.32
CA GLN A 175 -13.72 -1.76 -14.53
C GLN A 175 -13.12 -1.13 -15.78
N ILE A 176 -13.08 0.20 -15.84
CA ILE A 176 -12.54 0.96 -16.98
C ILE A 176 -11.08 0.58 -17.21
N PHE A 177 -10.25 0.61 -16.17
CA PHE A 177 -8.82 0.29 -16.27
C PHE A 177 -8.58 -1.19 -16.59
N LYS A 178 -9.35 -2.09 -15.96
CA LYS A 178 -9.30 -3.53 -16.25
C LYS A 178 -9.66 -3.84 -17.71
N THR A 179 -10.68 -3.19 -18.25
CA THR A 179 -11.11 -3.35 -19.65
C THR A 179 -10.07 -2.80 -20.63
N ALA A 180 -9.33 -1.76 -20.22
CA ALA A 180 -8.25 -1.19 -21.05
C ALA A 180 -6.97 -2.03 -21.07
N GLY A 181 -6.89 -3.13 -20.30
CA GLY A 181 -5.76 -4.07 -20.30
C GLY A 181 -4.85 -4.00 -19.08
N GLY A 182 -5.21 -3.23 -18.04
CA GLY A 182 -4.46 -3.17 -16.79
C GLY A 182 -5.14 -3.96 -15.66
N PRO A 183 -4.46 -4.90 -14.95
CA PRO A 183 -4.96 -5.39 -13.68
C PRO A 183 -5.09 -4.24 -12.69
N SER A 184 -6.14 -4.26 -11.86
CA SER A 184 -6.37 -3.26 -10.80
C SER A 184 -6.16 -3.92 -9.44
N PHE A 185 -5.43 -3.25 -8.55
CA PHE A 185 -5.11 -3.72 -7.21
C PHE A 185 -5.77 -2.79 -6.18
N THR A 186 -6.17 -3.35 -5.03
CA THR A 186 -6.73 -2.60 -3.91
C THR A 186 -5.95 -2.89 -2.62
N ASP A 187 -5.93 -1.92 -1.69
CA ASP A 187 -5.24 -2.02 -0.40
C ASP A 187 -6.10 -2.68 0.67
N ALA A 188 -5.45 -3.33 1.66
CA ALA A 188 -6.12 -3.91 2.81
C ALA A 188 -5.36 -3.67 4.13
N ALA A 189 -6.05 -3.09 5.13
CA ALA A 189 -5.53 -2.84 6.48
C ALA A 189 -5.78 -3.99 7.47
N MET A 190 -6.66 -4.94 7.16
CA MET A 190 -7.09 -6.08 7.99
C MET A 190 -7.01 -7.35 7.15
N PRO A 191 -5.82 -7.94 6.98
CA PRO A 191 -5.58 -8.92 5.94
C PRO A 191 -6.50 -10.14 6.03
N ARG A 192 -6.74 -10.70 7.22
CA ARG A 192 -7.57 -11.91 7.36
C ARG A 192 -9.04 -11.70 6.96
N LEU A 193 -9.63 -10.54 7.26
CA LEU A 193 -11.01 -10.26 6.83
C LEU A 193 -11.10 -10.12 5.31
N PHE A 194 -10.13 -9.48 4.67
CA PHE A 194 -10.09 -9.38 3.22
C PHE A 194 -9.84 -10.73 2.55
N LEU A 195 -8.94 -11.56 3.11
CA LEU A 195 -8.74 -12.94 2.65
C LEU A 195 -10.03 -13.76 2.79
N LYS A 196 -10.77 -13.61 3.88
CA LYS A 196 -12.07 -14.27 4.09
C LYS A 196 -13.10 -13.81 3.05
N ALA A 197 -13.20 -12.50 2.83
CA ALA A 197 -14.12 -11.95 1.83
C ALA A 197 -13.80 -12.49 0.42
N GLU A 198 -12.52 -12.53 0.05
CA GLU A 198 -12.07 -13.11 -1.22
C GLU A 198 -12.42 -14.59 -1.33
N GLN A 199 -12.18 -15.40 -0.31
CA GLN A 199 -12.54 -16.81 -0.27
C GLN A 199 -14.04 -17.03 -0.45
N LEU A 200 -14.88 -16.22 0.21
CA LEU A 200 -16.33 -16.30 0.08
C LEU A 200 -16.80 -15.94 -1.34
N LEU A 201 -16.21 -14.90 -1.94
CA LEU A 201 -16.47 -14.54 -3.34
C LEU A 201 -16.10 -15.66 -4.30
N GLN A 202 -14.95 -16.31 -4.11
CA GLN A 202 -14.51 -17.43 -4.93
C GLN A 202 -15.44 -18.65 -4.82
N LYS A 203 -16.10 -18.84 -3.68
CA LYS A 203 -17.12 -19.87 -3.45
C LYS A 203 -18.51 -19.49 -3.94
N GLY A 204 -18.71 -18.25 -4.41
CA GLY A 204 -20.01 -17.72 -4.84
C GLY A 204 -20.91 -17.29 -3.67
N ASP A 205 -20.38 -17.23 -2.44
CA ASP A 205 -21.13 -16.72 -1.26
C ASP A 205 -21.03 -15.20 -1.19
N PHE A 206 -21.83 -14.54 -2.01
CA PHE A 206 -21.90 -13.08 -2.06
C PHE A 206 -22.47 -12.46 -0.79
N ALA A 207 -23.44 -13.12 -0.15
CA ALA A 207 -24.03 -12.63 1.10
C ALA A 207 -23.00 -12.69 2.25
N GLY A 208 -22.24 -13.76 2.34
CA GLY A 208 -21.15 -13.89 3.29
C GLY A 208 -20.05 -12.84 3.07
N ALA A 209 -19.63 -12.65 1.82
CA ALA A 209 -18.63 -11.63 1.49
C ALA A 209 -19.11 -10.20 1.83
N GLN A 210 -20.39 -9.88 1.57
CA GLN A 210 -21.00 -8.60 1.93
C GLN A 210 -21.01 -8.40 3.46
N ARG A 211 -21.37 -9.42 4.22
CA ARG A 211 -21.33 -9.37 5.69
C ARG A 211 -19.93 -9.03 6.21
N VAL A 212 -18.89 -9.68 5.67
CA VAL A 212 -17.49 -9.38 6.04
C VAL A 212 -17.13 -7.95 5.65
N GLN A 213 -17.54 -7.50 4.46
CA GLN A 213 -17.28 -6.12 4.01
C GLN A 213 -17.91 -5.08 4.94
N TYR A 214 -19.11 -5.31 5.47
CA TYR A 214 -19.72 -4.39 6.43
C TYR A 214 -18.92 -4.31 7.73
N GLN A 215 -18.42 -5.43 8.26
CA GLN A 215 -17.54 -5.43 9.43
C GLN A 215 -16.25 -4.65 9.16
N VAL A 216 -15.65 -4.83 7.98
CA VAL A 216 -14.47 -4.07 7.55
C VAL A 216 -14.77 -2.56 7.52
N ASN A 217 -15.92 -2.16 6.98
CA ASN A 217 -16.32 -0.75 6.93
C ASN A 217 -16.48 -0.14 8.33
N ASP A 218 -17.09 -0.87 9.27
CA ASP A 218 -17.24 -0.42 10.66
C ASP A 218 -15.88 -0.22 11.32
N ILE A 219 -14.94 -1.16 11.12
CA ILE A 219 -13.57 -1.06 11.65
C ILE A 219 -12.84 0.13 11.01
N ILE A 220 -12.93 0.32 9.68
CA ILE A 220 -12.31 1.48 9.00
C ILE A 220 -12.88 2.79 9.56
N THR A 221 -14.18 2.88 9.78
CA THR A 221 -14.83 4.05 10.37
C THR A 221 -14.26 4.34 11.77
N ALA A 222 -14.10 3.31 12.60
CA ALA A 222 -13.49 3.45 13.92
C ALA A 222 -12.00 3.88 13.82
N LEU A 223 -11.21 3.29 12.92
CA LEU A 223 -9.82 3.68 12.69
C LEU A 223 -9.67 5.15 12.26
N CYS A 224 -10.65 5.68 11.53
CA CYS A 224 -10.68 7.07 11.09
C CYS A 224 -11.23 8.05 12.14
N SER A 225 -11.74 7.58 13.28
CA SER A 225 -12.38 8.43 14.30
C SER A 225 -11.40 9.08 15.29
N GLY A 226 -10.13 8.69 15.26
CA GLY A 226 -9.08 9.23 16.13
C GLY A 226 -8.76 10.70 15.82
N LYS A 227 -8.24 11.42 16.83
CA LYS A 227 -7.64 12.75 16.65
C LYS A 227 -6.28 12.67 15.95
N GLY A 228 -5.52 11.63 16.27
CA GLY A 228 -4.29 11.30 15.57
C GLY A 228 -4.55 10.87 14.12
N ASN A 229 -3.50 10.87 13.31
CA ASN A 229 -3.60 10.37 11.94
C ASN A 229 -4.02 8.90 11.92
N MET A 230 -4.84 8.48 10.96
CA MET A 230 -5.31 7.10 10.83
C MET A 230 -4.15 6.08 10.85
N TYR A 231 -3.00 6.39 10.25
CA TYR A 231 -1.83 5.49 10.29
C TYR A 231 -1.27 5.34 11.70
N ALA A 232 -1.31 6.40 12.54
CA ALA A 232 -0.93 6.30 13.95
C ALA A 232 -1.89 5.38 14.72
N VAL A 233 -3.21 5.49 14.47
CA VAL A 233 -4.22 4.60 15.07
C VAL A 233 -3.97 3.15 14.67
N ILE A 234 -3.74 2.87 13.38
CA ILE A 234 -3.45 1.51 12.88
C ILE A 234 -2.18 0.94 13.50
N LYS A 235 -1.10 1.73 13.60
CA LYS A 235 0.14 1.30 14.27
C LYS A 235 -0.10 1.00 15.76
N GLY A 236 -0.93 1.80 16.43
CA GLY A 236 -1.36 1.52 17.80
C GLY A 236 -2.14 0.21 17.94
N VAL A 237 -3.02 -0.10 17.00
CA VAL A 237 -3.76 -1.38 16.96
C VAL A 237 -2.80 -2.55 16.71
N LEU A 238 -1.83 -2.42 15.80
CA LEU A 238 -0.82 -3.45 15.55
C LEU A 238 0.02 -3.74 16.81
N ALA A 239 0.44 -2.69 17.52
CA ALA A 239 1.18 -2.83 18.78
C ALA A 239 0.31 -3.52 19.85
N ALA A 240 -0.89 -3.01 20.09
CA ALA A 240 -1.77 -3.51 21.17
C ALA A 240 -2.27 -4.94 20.93
N ARG A 241 -2.62 -5.27 19.67
CA ARG A 241 -3.27 -6.55 19.35
C ARG A 241 -2.28 -7.62 18.89
N CYS A 242 -1.23 -7.23 18.18
CA CYS A 242 -0.30 -8.17 17.52
C CYS A 242 1.11 -8.15 18.12
N GLY A 243 1.40 -7.22 19.03
CA GLY A 243 2.76 -7.01 19.56
C GLY A 243 3.76 -6.50 18.51
N VAL A 244 3.26 -5.91 17.40
CA VAL A 244 4.10 -5.40 16.31
C VAL A 244 4.28 -3.90 16.45
N GLU A 245 5.43 -3.51 16.98
CA GLU A 245 5.78 -2.11 17.23
C GLU A 245 6.28 -1.43 15.96
N CYS A 246 5.46 -0.52 15.41
CA CYS A 246 5.83 0.29 14.23
C CYS A 246 6.31 1.70 14.58
N GLY A 247 6.27 2.10 15.86
CA GLY A 247 6.49 3.47 16.29
C GLY A 247 5.32 4.40 15.91
N GLY A 248 5.57 5.71 15.99
CA GLY A 248 4.57 6.70 15.62
C GLY A 248 4.49 7.00 14.13
N VAL A 249 3.95 8.17 13.79
CA VAL A 249 3.99 8.74 12.44
C VAL A 249 4.91 9.95 12.40
N ARG A 250 5.45 10.26 11.23
CA ARG A 250 6.34 11.41 11.04
C ARG A 250 5.56 12.71 10.91
N LYS A 251 6.04 13.77 11.53
CA LYS A 251 5.48 15.12 11.35
C LYS A 251 5.53 15.52 9.87
N PRO A 252 4.49 16.23 9.37
CA PRO A 252 3.41 16.90 10.11
C PRO A 252 2.21 16.03 10.47
N LEU A 253 2.23 14.71 10.20
CA LEU A 253 1.18 13.81 10.68
C LEU A 253 1.12 13.83 12.21
N MET A 254 -0.10 13.79 12.74
CA MET A 254 -0.32 13.83 14.18
C MET A 254 -0.27 12.42 14.76
N ASN A 255 0.57 12.23 15.76
CA ASN A 255 0.65 11.00 16.52
C ASN A 255 -0.59 10.83 17.43
N LEU A 256 -0.73 9.63 18.02
CA LEU A 256 -1.79 9.34 18.96
C LEU A 256 -1.78 10.32 20.14
N THR A 257 -2.96 10.77 20.55
CA THR A 257 -3.20 11.51 21.79
C THR A 257 -3.70 10.56 22.88
N ASP A 258 -3.78 11.02 24.11
CA ASP A 258 -4.35 10.21 25.21
C ASP A 258 -5.81 9.80 24.93
N ALA A 259 -6.58 10.64 24.24
CA ALA A 259 -7.95 10.33 23.84
C ALA A 259 -8.02 9.18 22.82
N ASP A 260 -7.00 9.00 22.01
CA ASP A 260 -6.96 7.95 20.99
C ASP A 260 -6.72 6.54 21.57
N LYS A 261 -6.29 6.44 22.83
CA LYS A 261 -6.15 5.14 23.50
C LYS A 261 -7.46 4.36 23.54
N GLN A 262 -8.59 5.07 23.75
CA GLN A 262 -9.92 4.47 23.70
C GLN A 262 -10.30 4.06 22.27
N VAL A 263 -9.94 4.85 21.27
CA VAL A 263 -10.17 4.51 19.85
C VAL A 263 -9.39 3.25 19.48
N VAL A 264 -8.11 3.16 19.85
CA VAL A 264 -7.30 1.95 19.62
C VAL A 264 -7.90 0.72 20.30
N ALA A 265 -8.30 0.83 21.57
CA ALA A 265 -8.94 -0.27 22.29
C ALA A 265 -10.25 -0.71 21.61
N HIS A 266 -11.09 0.24 21.23
CA HIS A 266 -12.33 -0.05 20.51
C HIS A 266 -12.09 -0.72 19.14
N CYS A 267 -11.09 -0.27 18.40
CA CYS A 267 -10.71 -0.93 17.13
C CYS A 267 -10.24 -2.38 17.36
N CYS A 268 -9.47 -2.64 18.42
CA CYS A 268 -9.07 -4.01 18.78
C CYS A 268 -10.29 -4.89 19.09
N GLU A 269 -11.25 -4.40 19.89
CA GLU A 269 -12.50 -5.10 20.20
C GLU A 269 -13.31 -5.42 18.94
N LEU A 270 -13.45 -4.45 18.01
CA LEU A 270 -14.17 -4.67 16.75
C LEU A 270 -13.48 -5.72 15.87
N ILE A 271 -12.16 -5.69 15.78
CA ILE A 271 -11.38 -6.67 14.99
C ILE A 271 -11.51 -8.06 15.63
N ASP A 272 -11.37 -8.18 16.95
CA ASP A 272 -11.49 -9.47 17.65
C ASP A 272 -12.89 -10.06 17.53
N ALA A 273 -13.94 -9.23 17.66
CA ALA A 273 -15.32 -9.63 17.44
C ALA A 273 -15.57 -10.10 16.00
N ALA A 274 -15.01 -9.40 15.01
CA ALA A 274 -15.12 -9.79 13.61
C ALA A 274 -14.37 -11.10 13.32
N TYR A 275 -13.17 -11.27 13.88
CA TYR A 275 -12.38 -12.51 13.73
C TYR A 275 -13.11 -13.69 14.38
N ALA A 276 -13.65 -13.53 15.58
CA ALA A 276 -14.43 -14.57 16.24
C ALA A 276 -15.67 -14.97 15.43
N ARG A 277 -16.40 -13.99 14.89
CA ARG A 277 -17.59 -14.24 14.05
C ARG A 277 -17.28 -14.98 12.76
N GLU A 278 -16.14 -14.71 12.15
CA GLU A 278 -15.71 -15.31 10.89
C GLU A 278 -14.78 -16.53 11.08
N GLU A 279 -14.59 -16.99 12.33
CA GLU A 279 -13.75 -18.15 12.69
C GLU A 279 -12.30 -18.00 12.18
N LEU A 280 -11.69 -16.81 12.40
CA LEU A 280 -10.36 -16.43 11.92
C LEU A 280 -9.30 -16.47 13.03
N ALA A 281 -9.50 -17.22 14.08
CA ALA A 281 -8.58 -17.32 15.22
C ALA A 281 -7.16 -17.81 14.83
#